data_b68bacd7ac6bb893d84fa38a73d67ecf
#
_entry.id   b68bacd7ac6bb893d84fa38a73d67ecf
#
_cell.length_a   1.000
_cell.length_b   1.000
_cell.length_c   1.000
_cell.angle_alpha   90.00
_cell.angle_beta   90.00
_cell.angle_gamma   90.00
#
_symmetry.space_group_name_H-M   'P 1'
#
loop_
_entity.id
_entity.type
_entity.pdbx_description
1 polymer ?
#
loop_
_entity_poly.entity_id
_entity_poly.type
_entity_poly.pdbx_seq_one_letter_code
_entity_poly.pdbx_strand_id
1 'polypeptide(L)'
;MSNKYLMGVDVGTQSAKVIISDLGGNIVCEGRQPLRKMNIPAPQLAEHPDDDLWDALKMAFQQVMQRFKHDVGGDVHDILSMGICTIRCCRVLLKENGELAYPVINWMDKRLNTPYQHQATYGDVRYVTTTSGYITHRLTGEFKDTCANYIGWWPMDDDTLDWSTDAELIRQCNVPRDMLFDVVPPGAILGYVTAEVAGLIGVWAGMPVVATAHDKAVEALGAGSL
;
A
#
# COMPACT_ATOMS: atom_id res chain seq x y z
N MET A 1 19.17 -26.17 9.81
CA MET A 1 19.07 -24.70 9.71
C MET A 1 17.61 -24.41 9.43
N SER A 2 16.96 -23.50 10.18
CA SER A 2 15.58 -23.13 9.87
C SER A 2 15.55 -22.43 8.51
N ASN A 3 14.59 -22.78 7.67
CA ASN A 3 14.37 -22.09 6.41
C ASN A 3 13.93 -20.66 6.73
N LYS A 4 14.45 -19.67 6.00
CA LYS A 4 14.02 -18.28 6.11
C LYS A 4 13.17 -17.89 4.91
N TYR A 5 12.24 -17.00 5.14
CA TYR A 5 11.20 -16.63 4.16
C TYR A 5 11.07 -15.11 4.06
N LEU A 6 10.53 -14.68 2.94
CA LEU A 6 10.11 -13.32 2.69
C LEU A 6 8.60 -13.31 2.36
N MET A 7 7.93 -12.23 2.72
CA MET A 7 6.53 -12.03 2.42
C MET A 7 6.36 -10.90 1.39
N GLY A 8 5.60 -11.15 0.35
CA GLY A 8 5.20 -10.16 -0.65
C GLY A 8 3.71 -9.86 -0.52
N VAL A 9 3.38 -8.58 -0.50
CA VAL A 9 1.99 -8.07 -0.45
C VAL A 9 1.69 -7.32 -1.73
N ASP A 10 0.60 -7.69 -2.39
CA ASP A 10 0.09 -7.01 -3.59
C ASP A 10 -1.40 -6.66 -3.39
N VAL A 11 -1.69 -5.37 -3.36
CA VAL A 11 -3.07 -4.85 -3.32
C VAL A 11 -3.39 -4.24 -4.67
N GLY A 12 -3.92 -5.10 -5.55
CA GLY A 12 -4.28 -4.71 -6.92
C GLY A 12 -5.70 -4.14 -7.04
N THR A 13 -6.13 -3.84 -8.27
CA THR A 13 -7.47 -3.30 -8.56
C THR A 13 -8.60 -4.33 -8.33
N GLN A 14 -8.31 -5.63 -8.46
CA GLN A 14 -9.32 -6.69 -8.43
C GLN A 14 -9.19 -7.64 -7.22
N SER A 15 -8.03 -7.68 -6.59
CA SER A 15 -7.77 -8.57 -5.46
C SER A 15 -6.59 -8.10 -4.63
N ALA A 16 -6.60 -8.42 -3.34
CA ALA A 16 -5.42 -8.44 -2.51
C ALA A 16 -4.78 -9.84 -2.54
N LYS A 17 -3.46 -9.90 -2.60
CA LYS A 17 -2.67 -11.13 -2.60
C LYS A 17 -1.51 -11.00 -1.62
N VAL A 18 -1.24 -12.09 -0.90
CA VAL A 18 -0.07 -12.22 -0.04
C VAL A 18 0.62 -13.53 -0.40
N ILE A 19 1.91 -13.47 -0.64
CA ILE A 19 2.74 -14.64 -0.90
C ILE A 19 3.83 -14.79 0.15
N ILE A 20 4.24 -16.01 0.42
CA ILE A 20 5.45 -16.30 1.19
C ILE A 20 6.37 -17.08 0.27
N SER A 21 7.62 -16.64 0.12
CA SER A 21 8.65 -17.29 -0.66
C SER A 21 9.85 -17.68 0.21
N ASP A 22 10.59 -18.68 -0.21
CA ASP A 22 11.93 -18.93 0.30
C ASP A 22 12.91 -17.85 -0.22
N LEU A 23 14.16 -17.87 0.28
CA LEU A 23 15.19 -16.91 -0.15
C LEU A 23 15.69 -17.19 -1.58
N GLY A 24 15.32 -18.30 -2.18
CA GLY A 24 15.58 -18.61 -3.59
C GLY A 24 14.52 -18.05 -4.53
N GLY A 25 13.46 -17.43 -4.00
CA GLY A 25 12.35 -16.86 -4.77
C GLY A 25 11.24 -17.86 -5.11
N ASN A 26 11.28 -19.10 -4.60
CA ASN A 26 10.21 -20.05 -4.81
C ASN A 26 9.04 -19.73 -3.88
N ILE A 27 7.83 -19.58 -4.45
CA ILE A 27 6.61 -19.37 -3.67
C ILE A 27 6.26 -20.66 -2.94
N VAL A 28 6.20 -20.60 -1.60
CA VAL A 28 5.86 -21.75 -0.76
C VAL A 28 4.38 -21.79 -0.40
N CYS A 29 3.73 -20.65 -0.30
CA CYS A 29 2.28 -20.55 -0.17
C CYS A 29 1.77 -19.14 -0.53
N GLU A 30 0.47 -19.06 -0.81
CA GLU A 30 -0.20 -17.80 -1.14
C GLU A 30 -1.58 -17.70 -0.51
N GLY A 31 -2.04 -16.47 -0.25
CA GLY A 31 -3.40 -16.13 0.08
C GLY A 31 -3.92 -15.08 -0.89
N ARG A 32 -5.18 -15.18 -1.29
CA ARG A 32 -5.79 -14.22 -2.23
C ARG A 32 -7.25 -13.98 -1.87
N GLN A 33 -7.62 -12.71 -1.86
CA GLN A 33 -9.00 -12.30 -1.65
C GLN A 33 -9.43 -11.34 -2.76
N PRO A 34 -10.49 -11.65 -3.53
CA PRO A 34 -11.10 -10.71 -4.46
C PRO A 34 -11.62 -9.47 -3.72
N LEU A 35 -11.47 -8.31 -4.36
CA LEU A 35 -12.11 -7.07 -3.93
C LEU A 35 -13.60 -7.09 -4.32
N ARG A 36 -14.40 -6.33 -3.60
CA ARG A 36 -15.79 -6.08 -3.95
C ARG A 36 -15.89 -5.25 -5.23
N LYS A 37 -17.05 -5.29 -5.86
CA LYS A 37 -17.30 -4.46 -7.04
C LYS A 37 -17.19 -2.98 -6.66
N MET A 38 -16.45 -2.20 -7.47
CA MET A 38 -16.32 -0.76 -7.29
C MET A 38 -17.67 -0.04 -7.35
N ASN A 39 -17.80 0.99 -6.56
CA ASN A 39 -18.88 1.96 -6.66
C ASN A 39 -18.62 2.91 -7.83
N ILE A 40 -19.66 3.13 -8.64
CA ILE A 40 -19.66 4.09 -9.75
C ILE A 40 -20.74 5.13 -9.46
N PRO A 41 -20.47 6.11 -8.58
CA PRO A 41 -21.51 7.06 -8.13
C PRO A 41 -22.01 7.97 -9.25
N ALA A 42 -21.20 8.18 -10.30
CA ALA A 42 -21.58 8.88 -11.51
C ALA A 42 -20.65 8.46 -12.68
N PRO A 43 -20.97 8.79 -13.94
CA PRO A 43 -20.10 8.50 -15.08
C PRO A 43 -18.66 9.01 -14.86
N GLN A 44 -17.67 8.15 -15.10
CA GLN A 44 -16.24 8.42 -14.92
C GLN A 44 -15.80 8.65 -13.45
N LEU A 45 -16.61 8.33 -12.47
CA LEU A 45 -16.21 8.23 -11.07
C LEU A 45 -16.09 6.76 -10.69
N ALA A 46 -15.06 6.43 -9.91
CA ALA A 46 -14.81 5.05 -9.47
C ALA A 46 -14.19 5.06 -8.07
N GLU A 47 -14.82 4.33 -7.15
CA GLU A 47 -14.43 4.29 -5.75
C GLU A 47 -14.42 2.84 -5.25
N HIS A 48 -13.43 2.50 -4.43
CA HIS A 48 -13.46 1.25 -3.68
C HIS A 48 -14.50 1.39 -2.54
N PRO A 49 -15.42 0.42 -2.37
CA PRO A 49 -16.46 0.53 -1.34
C PRO A 49 -15.86 0.41 0.07
N ASP A 50 -16.26 1.29 0.97
CA ASP A 50 -15.84 1.30 2.37
C ASP A 50 -14.31 1.13 2.53
N ASP A 51 -13.87 0.22 3.41
CA ASP A 51 -12.47 -0.12 3.64
C ASP A 51 -12.06 -1.45 2.94
N ASP A 52 -12.59 -1.70 1.75
CA ASP A 52 -12.47 -2.97 1.04
C ASP A 52 -11.01 -3.40 0.79
N LEU A 53 -10.12 -2.45 0.51
CA LEU A 53 -8.71 -2.75 0.28
C LEU A 53 -8.05 -3.38 1.52
N TRP A 54 -8.31 -2.81 2.69
CA TRP A 54 -7.80 -3.35 3.94
C TRP A 54 -8.51 -4.64 4.35
N ASP A 55 -9.83 -4.73 4.19
CA ASP A 55 -10.60 -5.91 4.53
C ASP A 55 -10.16 -7.12 3.69
N ALA A 56 -10.02 -6.95 2.38
CA ALA A 56 -9.53 -7.99 1.50
C ALA A 56 -8.08 -8.39 1.83
N LEU A 57 -7.22 -7.42 2.14
CA LEU A 57 -5.85 -7.70 2.52
C LEU A 57 -5.76 -8.50 3.82
N LYS A 58 -6.54 -8.15 4.85
CA LYS A 58 -6.63 -8.95 6.10
C LYS A 58 -6.98 -10.42 5.81
N MET A 59 -7.99 -10.64 4.96
CA MET A 59 -8.41 -11.99 4.59
C MET A 59 -7.31 -12.76 3.84
N ALA A 60 -6.58 -12.09 2.93
CA ALA A 60 -5.45 -12.69 2.23
C ALA A 60 -4.32 -13.07 3.19
N PHE A 61 -4.00 -12.23 4.17
CA PHE A 61 -3.04 -12.55 5.24
C PHE A 61 -3.47 -13.78 6.03
N GLN A 62 -4.71 -13.80 6.51
CA GLN A 62 -5.22 -14.94 7.30
C GLN A 62 -5.14 -16.26 6.52
N GLN A 63 -5.48 -16.23 5.22
CA GLN A 63 -5.38 -17.42 4.36
C GLN A 63 -3.93 -17.90 4.21
N VAL A 64 -2.99 -17.00 3.90
CA VAL A 64 -1.59 -17.39 3.69
C VAL A 64 -0.95 -17.88 4.98
N MET A 65 -1.22 -17.20 6.11
CA MET A 65 -0.66 -17.61 7.40
C MET A 65 -1.21 -18.95 7.89
N GLN A 66 -2.48 -19.24 7.64
CA GLN A 66 -3.04 -20.55 7.90
C GLN A 66 -2.34 -21.64 7.08
N ARG A 67 -2.15 -21.43 5.78
CA ARG A 67 -1.42 -22.34 4.89
C ARG A 67 0.04 -22.51 5.31
N PHE A 68 0.72 -21.40 5.62
CA PHE A 68 2.10 -21.42 6.05
C PHE A 68 2.32 -22.29 7.30
N LYS A 69 1.41 -22.17 8.27
CA LYS A 69 1.44 -22.96 9.50
C LYS A 69 1.10 -24.43 9.26
N HIS A 70 0.04 -24.73 8.48
CA HIS A 70 -0.49 -26.10 8.39
C HIS A 70 0.11 -26.92 7.26
N ASP A 71 0.36 -26.30 6.08
CA ASP A 71 0.80 -27.04 4.89
C ASP A 71 2.33 -27.04 4.78
N VAL A 72 2.97 -25.93 5.21
CA VAL A 72 4.44 -25.77 5.18
C VAL A 72 5.08 -26.16 6.51
N GLY A 73 4.35 -26.09 7.63
CA GLY A 73 4.89 -26.28 8.98
C GLY A 73 5.83 -25.16 9.41
N GLY A 74 5.67 -23.96 8.82
CA GLY A 74 6.56 -22.83 9.05
C GLY A 74 6.32 -22.13 10.38
N ASP A 75 7.40 -21.60 10.98
CA ASP A 75 7.32 -20.69 12.12
C ASP A 75 7.20 -19.26 11.61
N VAL A 76 6.25 -18.49 12.14
CA VAL A 76 6.03 -17.09 11.77
C VAL A 76 7.29 -16.23 11.94
N HIS A 77 8.15 -16.55 12.91
CA HIS A 77 9.43 -15.85 13.15
C HIS A 77 10.53 -16.18 12.13
N ASP A 78 10.29 -17.14 11.24
CA ASP A 78 11.16 -17.41 10.10
C ASP A 78 10.87 -16.51 8.89
N ILE A 79 9.76 -15.76 8.90
CA ILE A 79 9.45 -14.72 7.91
C ILE A 79 10.19 -13.44 8.34
N LEU A 80 11.20 -13.03 7.54
CA LEU A 80 12.13 -11.97 7.91
C LEU A 80 11.53 -10.57 7.78
N SER A 81 10.74 -10.33 6.74
CA SER A 81 10.15 -9.03 6.42
C SER A 81 9.02 -9.18 5.41
N MET A 82 8.24 -8.10 5.22
CA MET A 82 7.29 -8.01 4.12
C MET A 82 7.58 -6.79 3.22
N GLY A 83 7.46 -6.98 1.91
CA GLY A 83 7.45 -5.91 0.91
C GLY A 83 6.03 -5.60 0.47
N ILE A 84 5.68 -4.31 0.35
CA ILE A 84 4.34 -3.87 -0.06
C ILE A 84 4.37 -3.33 -1.48
N CYS A 85 3.55 -3.90 -2.35
CA CYS A 85 3.21 -3.39 -3.66
C CYS A 85 1.71 -3.09 -3.72
N THR A 86 1.31 -2.01 -4.37
CA THR A 86 -0.11 -1.66 -4.52
C THR A 86 -0.40 -1.06 -5.89
N ILE A 87 -1.69 -1.05 -6.25
CA ILE A 87 -2.18 -0.26 -7.39
C ILE A 87 -1.69 1.18 -7.27
N ARG A 88 -1.26 1.71 -8.40
CA ARG A 88 -0.75 3.08 -8.54
C ARG A 88 -1.87 4.07 -8.85
N CYS A 89 -1.58 5.35 -8.62
CA CYS A 89 -2.41 6.48 -9.03
C CYS A 89 -3.79 6.58 -8.36
N CYS A 90 -4.09 5.80 -7.35
CA CYS A 90 -5.26 6.04 -6.51
C CYS A 90 -5.01 7.20 -5.55
N ARG A 91 -6.08 7.87 -5.12
CA ARG A 91 -6.01 8.90 -4.08
C ARG A 91 -6.74 8.41 -2.84
N VAL A 92 -6.05 8.45 -1.72
CA VAL A 92 -6.57 8.08 -0.41
C VAL A 92 -6.64 9.32 0.46
N LEU A 93 -7.79 9.55 1.07
CA LEU A 93 -8.07 10.67 1.96
C LEU A 93 -8.25 10.14 3.37
N LEU A 94 -7.41 10.57 4.30
CA LEU A 94 -7.40 10.08 5.67
C LEU A 94 -7.71 11.19 6.67
N LYS A 95 -8.37 10.80 7.75
CA LYS A 95 -8.51 11.60 8.97
C LYS A 95 -7.18 11.69 9.72
N GLU A 96 -7.11 12.48 10.78
CA GLU A 96 -5.93 12.63 11.62
C GLU A 96 -5.49 11.31 12.29
N ASN A 97 -6.43 10.43 12.59
CA ASN A 97 -6.14 9.11 13.17
C ASN A 97 -5.79 8.03 12.14
N GLY A 98 -5.67 8.39 10.86
CA GLY A 98 -5.33 7.48 9.77
C GLY A 98 -6.47 6.62 9.23
N GLU A 99 -7.70 6.77 9.75
CA GLU A 99 -8.88 6.14 9.15
C GLU A 99 -9.26 6.82 7.84
N LEU A 100 -9.95 6.10 6.97
CA LEU A 100 -10.50 6.69 5.75
C LEU A 100 -11.48 7.82 6.08
N ALA A 101 -11.24 9.01 5.52
CA ALA A 101 -12.20 10.11 5.53
C ALA A 101 -13.23 9.95 4.40
N TYR A 102 -12.84 9.30 3.31
CA TYR A 102 -13.65 9.04 2.13
C TYR A 102 -13.24 7.70 1.49
N PRO A 103 -14.13 7.01 0.77
CA PRO A 103 -13.78 5.82 0.00
C PRO A 103 -12.57 6.07 -0.92
N VAL A 104 -11.71 5.06 -1.07
CA VAL A 104 -10.50 5.22 -1.90
C VAL A 104 -10.88 5.52 -3.34
N ILE A 105 -10.42 6.65 -3.86
CA ILE A 105 -10.66 7.08 -5.24
C ILE A 105 -9.75 6.28 -6.16
N ASN A 106 -10.34 5.46 -7.01
CA ASN A 106 -9.60 4.56 -7.89
C ASN A 106 -8.92 5.30 -9.04
N TRP A 107 -7.82 4.77 -9.55
CA TRP A 107 -7.02 5.35 -10.63
C TRP A 107 -7.81 5.65 -11.94
N MET A 108 -8.95 5.01 -12.15
CA MET A 108 -9.84 5.27 -13.31
C MET A 108 -10.73 6.51 -13.14
N ASP A 109 -10.70 7.13 -11.97
CA ASP A 109 -11.58 8.25 -11.63
C ASP A 109 -11.08 9.56 -12.25
N LYS A 110 -11.96 10.28 -12.93
CA LYS A 110 -11.62 11.56 -13.58
C LYS A 110 -11.15 12.66 -12.60
N ARG A 111 -11.53 12.58 -11.31
CA ARG A 111 -11.09 13.54 -10.28
C ARG A 111 -9.57 13.51 -10.08
N LEU A 112 -8.90 12.44 -10.49
CA LEU A 112 -7.44 12.30 -10.39
C LEU A 112 -6.68 13.04 -11.50
N ASN A 113 -7.38 13.43 -12.58
CA ASN A 113 -6.79 14.18 -13.70
C ASN A 113 -6.72 15.69 -13.45
N THR A 114 -7.12 16.14 -12.27
CA THR A 114 -7.13 17.54 -11.86
C THR A 114 -6.40 17.73 -10.53
N PRO A 115 -5.87 18.94 -10.24
CA PRO A 115 -5.34 19.26 -8.92
C PRO A 115 -6.33 18.89 -7.81
N TYR A 116 -5.81 18.51 -6.65
CA TYR A 116 -6.66 18.20 -5.51
C TYR A 116 -7.51 19.42 -5.12
N GLN A 117 -8.79 19.19 -4.92
CA GLN A 117 -9.71 20.17 -4.38
C GLN A 117 -10.52 19.48 -3.28
N HIS A 118 -10.44 20.02 -2.07
CA HIS A 118 -11.25 19.51 -0.98
C HIS A 118 -12.75 19.74 -1.29
N GLN A 119 -13.55 18.71 -1.07
CA GLN A 119 -15.01 18.76 -1.22
C GLN A 119 -15.66 18.49 0.13
N ALA A 120 -16.75 19.17 0.43
CA ALA A 120 -17.47 18.98 1.69
C ALA A 120 -17.89 17.52 1.95
N THR A 121 -18.08 16.74 0.89
CA THR A 121 -18.41 15.31 0.95
C THR A 121 -17.25 14.42 1.41
N TYR A 122 -16.00 14.91 1.41
CA TYR A 122 -14.84 14.15 1.85
C TYR A 122 -14.67 14.09 3.38
N GLY A 123 -15.44 14.90 4.13
CA GLY A 123 -15.31 15.00 5.58
C GLY A 123 -14.00 15.65 6.01
N ASP A 124 -13.55 15.32 7.22
CA ASP A 124 -12.34 15.90 7.82
C ASP A 124 -11.09 15.20 7.27
N VAL A 125 -10.54 15.72 6.18
CA VAL A 125 -9.32 15.21 5.57
C VAL A 125 -8.10 15.89 6.21
N ARG A 126 -7.25 15.09 6.84
CA ARG A 126 -5.95 15.54 7.37
C ARG A 126 -4.79 15.15 6.45
N TYR A 127 -4.89 13.98 5.79
CA TYR A 127 -3.82 13.49 4.92
C TYR A 127 -4.36 13.07 3.56
N VAL A 128 -3.53 13.28 2.53
CA VAL A 128 -3.76 12.84 1.14
C VAL A 128 -2.57 11.98 0.74
N THR A 129 -2.81 10.72 0.42
CA THR A 129 -1.75 9.74 0.14
C THR A 129 -2.15 8.79 -0.99
N THR A 130 -1.31 7.83 -1.29
CA THR A 130 -1.58 6.72 -2.22
C THR A 130 -2.05 5.47 -1.46
N THR A 131 -2.41 4.42 -2.20
CA THR A 131 -2.82 3.15 -1.61
C THR A 131 -1.70 2.53 -0.77
N SER A 132 -0.43 2.64 -1.20
CA SER A 132 0.69 2.08 -0.43
C SER A 132 0.92 2.80 0.89
N GLY A 133 0.80 4.14 0.92
CA GLY A 133 0.87 4.91 2.17
C GLY A 133 -0.25 4.52 3.14
N TYR A 134 -1.47 4.37 2.63
CA TYR A 134 -2.59 3.91 3.43
C TYR A 134 -2.34 2.51 4.03
N ILE A 135 -1.93 1.53 3.22
CA ILE A 135 -1.64 0.17 3.71
C ILE A 135 -0.46 0.17 4.67
N THR A 136 0.58 0.98 4.41
CA THR A 136 1.70 1.17 5.35
C THR A 136 1.19 1.65 6.70
N HIS A 137 0.37 2.70 6.71
CA HIS A 137 -0.21 3.22 7.95
C HIS A 137 -1.02 2.14 8.70
N ARG A 138 -1.88 1.41 7.99
CA ARG A 138 -2.70 0.33 8.59
C ARG A 138 -1.87 -0.77 9.22
N LEU A 139 -0.69 -1.08 8.65
CA LEU A 139 0.21 -2.12 9.16
C LEU A 139 1.08 -1.63 10.32
N THR A 140 1.54 -0.38 10.27
CA THR A 140 2.64 0.11 11.12
C THR A 140 2.28 1.27 12.03
N GLY A 141 1.21 2.00 11.73
CA GLY A 141 0.87 3.28 12.36
C GLY A 141 1.67 4.48 11.83
N GLU A 142 2.66 4.26 10.95
CA GLU A 142 3.50 5.32 10.40
C GLU A 142 2.77 6.06 9.27
N PHE A 143 2.95 7.39 9.21
CA PHE A 143 2.53 8.23 8.08
C PHE A 143 3.67 8.35 7.07
N LYS A 144 4.01 7.22 6.44
CA LYS A 144 5.17 7.05 5.56
C LYS A 144 4.81 6.22 4.33
N ASP A 145 5.46 6.50 3.19
CA ASP A 145 5.22 5.78 1.94
C ASP A 145 6.50 5.64 1.12
N THR A 146 6.46 4.82 0.07
CA THR A 146 7.53 4.75 -0.95
C THR A 146 7.43 5.93 -1.89
N CYS A 147 8.54 6.62 -2.16
CA CYS A 147 8.59 7.71 -3.15
C CYS A 147 8.19 7.24 -4.56
N ALA A 148 8.42 5.96 -4.88
CA ALA A 148 8.17 5.41 -6.20
C ALA A 148 6.70 5.49 -6.66
N ASN A 149 5.74 5.56 -5.75
CA ASN A 149 4.33 5.70 -6.10
C ASN A 149 3.89 7.14 -6.39
N TYR A 150 4.76 8.11 -6.13
CA TYR A 150 4.47 9.54 -6.33
C TYR A 150 5.14 10.12 -7.57
N ILE A 151 6.20 9.50 -8.08
CA ILE A 151 6.94 9.98 -9.26
C ILE A 151 6.01 10.13 -10.47
N GLY A 152 6.06 11.30 -11.10
CA GLY A 152 5.34 11.64 -12.33
C GLY A 152 3.93 12.22 -12.15
N TRP A 153 3.33 12.18 -10.95
CA TRP A 153 1.96 12.67 -10.68
C TRP A 153 1.87 13.63 -9.51
N TRP A 154 2.86 13.65 -8.66
CA TRP A 154 2.93 14.43 -7.44
C TRP A 154 4.14 15.36 -7.49
N PRO A 155 4.22 16.38 -6.62
CA PRO A 155 5.34 17.32 -6.61
C PRO A 155 6.59 16.66 -6.00
N MET A 156 7.16 15.70 -6.72
CA MET A 156 8.40 15.02 -6.37
C MET A 156 9.59 15.71 -7.04
N ASP A 157 10.72 15.71 -6.36
CA ASP A 157 12.01 16.06 -6.91
C ASP A 157 12.71 14.78 -7.37
N ASP A 158 13.00 14.68 -8.67
CA ASP A 158 13.52 13.46 -9.28
C ASP A 158 14.99 13.18 -8.89
N ASP A 159 15.73 14.20 -8.43
CA ASP A 159 17.13 14.05 -8.03
C ASP A 159 17.24 13.59 -6.57
N THR A 160 16.43 14.15 -5.69
CA THR A 160 16.46 13.83 -4.24
C THR A 160 15.50 12.69 -3.87
N LEU A 161 14.53 12.37 -4.71
CA LEU A 161 13.44 11.41 -4.44
C LEU A 161 12.61 11.79 -3.20
N ASP A 162 12.50 13.09 -2.93
CA ASP A 162 11.71 13.69 -1.85
C ASP A 162 10.73 14.72 -2.43
N TRP A 163 9.94 15.35 -1.58
CA TRP A 163 8.97 16.36 -1.98
C TRP A 163 9.67 17.61 -2.53
N SER A 164 9.27 18.00 -3.73
CA SER A 164 9.80 19.18 -4.40
C SER A 164 9.36 20.47 -3.72
N THR A 165 10.23 21.47 -3.79
CA THR A 165 9.92 22.87 -3.41
C THR A 165 9.51 23.73 -4.61
N ASP A 166 9.42 23.14 -5.81
CA ASP A 166 8.97 23.84 -7.02
C ASP A 166 7.50 24.24 -6.90
N ALA A 167 7.25 25.55 -6.95
CA ALA A 167 5.90 26.11 -6.78
C ALA A 167 4.93 25.69 -7.90
N GLU A 168 5.42 25.41 -9.11
CA GLU A 168 4.60 24.97 -10.22
C GLU A 168 4.11 23.53 -10.01
N LEU A 169 5.01 22.63 -9.60
CA LEU A 169 4.65 21.23 -9.29
C LEU A 169 3.68 21.16 -8.11
N ILE A 170 3.94 21.96 -7.05
CA ILE A 170 3.05 22.05 -5.88
C ILE A 170 1.65 22.54 -6.31
N ARG A 171 1.57 23.55 -7.16
CA ARG A 171 0.30 24.09 -7.66
C ARG A 171 -0.46 23.09 -8.52
N GLN A 172 0.23 22.30 -9.34
CA GLN A 172 -0.38 21.28 -10.17
C GLN A 172 -0.99 20.13 -9.34
N CYS A 173 -0.35 19.76 -8.24
CA CYS A 173 -0.89 18.76 -7.31
C CYS A 173 -1.96 19.36 -6.39
N ASN A 174 -1.72 20.58 -5.90
CA ASN A 174 -2.56 21.33 -4.97
C ASN A 174 -2.84 20.61 -3.64
N VAL A 175 -1.88 19.82 -3.15
CA VAL A 175 -1.91 19.24 -1.81
C VAL A 175 -0.85 19.93 -0.95
N PRO A 176 -1.22 20.56 0.17
CA PRO A 176 -0.26 21.14 1.11
C PRO A 176 0.75 20.11 1.63
N ARG A 177 2.01 20.50 1.82
CA ARG A 177 3.08 19.59 2.29
C ARG A 177 2.73 18.90 3.61
N ASP A 178 2.09 19.60 4.52
CA ASP A 178 1.68 19.07 5.82
C ASP A 178 0.53 18.05 5.76
N MET A 179 -0.11 17.91 4.60
CA MET A 179 -1.07 16.84 4.31
C MET A 179 -0.44 15.62 3.64
N LEU A 180 0.83 15.69 3.25
CA LEU A 180 1.54 14.61 2.58
C LEU A 180 2.33 13.77 3.59
N PHE A 181 2.41 12.48 3.35
CA PHE A 181 3.24 11.55 4.13
C PHE A 181 4.73 11.81 3.87
N ASP A 182 5.57 11.39 4.81
CA ASP A 182 7.00 11.31 4.53
C ASP A 182 7.27 10.17 3.56
N VAL A 183 8.27 10.34 2.69
CA VAL A 183 8.62 9.36 1.67
C VAL A 183 10.01 8.78 1.89
N VAL A 184 10.17 7.53 1.47
CA VAL A 184 11.45 6.81 1.51
C VAL A 184 11.71 6.12 0.18
N PRO A 185 12.98 5.87 -0.21
CA PRO A 185 13.28 5.14 -1.42
C PRO A 185 12.92 3.65 -1.30
N PRO A 186 12.68 2.95 -2.43
CA PRO A 186 12.54 1.49 -2.44
C PRO A 186 13.71 0.80 -1.73
N GLY A 187 13.40 -0.24 -0.95
CA GLY A 187 14.34 -0.96 -0.10
C GLY A 187 14.48 -0.41 1.33
N ALA A 188 14.01 0.80 1.60
CA ALA A 188 14.00 1.35 2.95
C ALA A 188 12.86 0.77 3.81
N ILE A 189 13.00 0.85 5.13
CA ILE A 189 11.97 0.42 6.07
C ILE A 189 10.90 1.51 6.20
N LEU A 190 9.65 1.15 5.92
CA LEU A 190 8.46 2.00 6.11
C LEU A 190 8.05 2.09 7.58
N GLY A 191 8.23 1.01 8.32
CA GLY A 191 7.87 0.86 9.72
C GLY A 191 7.88 -0.60 10.14
N TYR A 192 7.27 -0.88 11.28
CA TYR A 192 7.20 -2.22 11.85
C TYR A 192 5.74 -2.55 12.19
N VAL A 193 5.33 -3.79 11.91
CA VAL A 193 3.95 -4.23 12.19
C VAL A 193 3.64 -4.07 13.67
N THR A 194 2.54 -3.38 13.98
CA THR A 194 2.11 -3.18 15.37
C THR A 194 1.63 -4.49 16.01
N ALA A 195 1.64 -4.57 17.35
CA ALA A 195 1.19 -5.75 18.06
C ALA A 195 -0.30 -6.06 17.80
N GLU A 196 -1.15 -5.04 17.69
CA GLU A 196 -2.57 -5.18 17.37
C GLU A 196 -2.77 -5.80 16.00
N VAL A 197 -2.12 -5.23 14.97
CA VAL A 197 -2.23 -5.72 13.60
C VAL A 197 -1.62 -7.11 13.45
N ALA A 198 -0.49 -7.38 14.08
CA ALA A 198 0.13 -8.70 14.09
C ALA A 198 -0.84 -9.80 14.58
N GLY A 199 -1.56 -9.53 15.66
CA GLY A 199 -2.59 -10.43 16.17
C GLY A 199 -3.77 -10.61 15.22
N LEU A 200 -4.12 -9.57 14.45
CA LEU A 200 -5.23 -9.59 13.49
C LEU A 200 -4.91 -10.39 12.21
N ILE A 201 -3.69 -10.28 11.70
CA ILE A 201 -3.29 -10.88 10.42
C ILE A 201 -2.40 -12.13 10.57
N GLY A 202 -1.99 -12.46 11.79
CA GLY A 202 -1.27 -13.70 12.10
C GLY A 202 0.24 -13.66 11.85
N VAL A 203 0.87 -12.47 11.73
CA VAL A 203 2.32 -12.30 11.64
C VAL A 203 2.91 -11.95 13.01
N TRP A 204 4.23 -11.83 13.14
CA TRP A 204 4.84 -11.41 14.41
C TRP A 204 4.92 -9.88 14.53
N ALA A 205 4.72 -9.38 15.75
CA ALA A 205 4.80 -7.96 16.07
C ALA A 205 6.25 -7.45 15.95
N GLY A 206 6.42 -6.34 15.24
CA GLY A 206 7.76 -5.81 14.95
C GLY A 206 8.35 -6.31 13.63
N MET A 207 7.60 -7.08 12.82
CA MET A 207 8.04 -7.46 11.47
C MET A 207 8.31 -6.22 10.62
N PRO A 208 9.51 -6.10 10.01
CA PRO A 208 9.80 -4.96 9.13
C PRO A 208 8.90 -4.93 7.91
N VAL A 209 8.38 -3.75 7.59
CA VAL A 209 7.63 -3.44 6.37
C VAL A 209 8.55 -2.64 5.46
N VAL A 210 8.82 -3.14 4.27
CA VAL A 210 9.82 -2.61 3.34
C VAL A 210 9.13 -1.92 2.17
N ALA A 211 9.59 -0.73 1.83
CA ALA A 211 9.17 0.02 0.65
C ALA A 211 9.57 -0.73 -0.62
N THR A 212 8.64 -0.89 -1.54
CA THR A 212 8.92 -1.41 -2.88
C THR A 212 8.73 -0.33 -3.94
N ALA A 213 8.93 -0.66 -5.20
CA ALA A 213 8.53 0.19 -6.31
C ALA A 213 7.03 0.06 -6.59
N HIS A 214 6.53 0.82 -7.58
CA HIS A 214 5.14 0.68 -8.03
C HIS A 214 4.88 -0.67 -8.72
N ASP A 215 3.62 -1.07 -8.84
CA ASP A 215 3.17 -2.36 -9.36
C ASP A 215 3.87 -2.79 -10.67
N LYS A 216 3.94 -1.92 -11.67
CA LYS A 216 4.56 -2.26 -12.97
C LYS A 216 6.07 -2.52 -12.87
N ALA A 217 6.79 -1.78 -12.03
CA ALA A 217 8.22 -2.01 -11.83
C ALA A 217 8.47 -3.33 -11.08
N VAL A 218 7.66 -3.62 -10.06
CA VAL A 218 7.75 -4.88 -9.30
C VAL A 218 7.40 -6.08 -10.19
N GLU A 219 6.34 -5.98 -11.01
CA GLU A 219 5.97 -7.01 -11.99
C GLU A 219 7.10 -7.26 -13.01
N ALA A 220 7.69 -6.19 -13.57
CA ALA A 220 8.79 -6.31 -14.53
C ALA A 220 10.02 -7.00 -13.91
N LEU A 221 10.42 -6.56 -12.71
CA LEU A 221 11.53 -7.17 -11.97
C LEU A 221 11.24 -8.65 -11.66
N GLY A 222 10.04 -8.97 -11.17
CA GLY A 222 9.63 -10.34 -10.87
C GLY A 222 9.55 -11.25 -12.09
N ALA A 223 9.31 -10.67 -13.28
CA ALA A 223 9.33 -11.38 -14.56
C ALA A 223 10.74 -11.52 -15.16
N GLY A 224 11.78 -11.00 -14.49
CA GLY A 224 13.16 -11.05 -14.97
C GLY A 224 13.50 -10.04 -16.06
N SER A 225 12.67 -9.01 -16.26
CA SER A 225 12.95 -7.89 -17.17
C SER A 225 13.88 -6.89 -16.46
N LEU A 226 15.16 -6.89 -16.82
CA LEU A 226 16.20 -5.98 -16.31
C LEU A 226 16.62 -5.04 -17.42
#